data_5e02373b57c5f4117a02d490c71855e7
#
_entry.id   5e02373b57c5f4117a02d490c71855e7
#
_cell.length_a   1.000
_cell.length_b   1.000
_cell.length_c   1.000
_cell.angle_alpha   90.00
_cell.angle_beta   90.00
_cell.angle_gamma   90.00
#
_symmetry.space_group_name_H-M   'P 1'
#
loop_
_entity.id
_entity.type
_entity.pdbx_description
1 polymer ?
#
loop_
_entity_poly.entity_id
_entity_poly.type
_entity_poly.pdbx_seq_one_letter_code
_entity_poly.pdbx_strand_id
1 'polypeptide(L)'
;MSKISNMLNLIRILRDGKVHSIASLAEKIEVSDRMIRQYKLELEQAGIYISSITGKYGGYKIEKQSDFLKLQDKSKEEMYIIMKEAIQKKRKVKIKFKSVNSGITERIIHPAELFCYIDKWFVAAFCELRNEIRLFKLNDILEYKVLDEYFEICDNNISGIYDNI
;
A
#
# COMPACT_ATOMS: atom_id res chain seq x y z
N MET A 1 -9.15 -14.02 8.84
CA MET A 1 -8.38 -13.19 7.87
C MET A 1 -6.98 -12.91 8.40
N SER A 2 -6.00 -12.67 7.53
CA SER A 2 -4.65 -12.32 8.01
C SER A 2 -4.65 -10.91 8.62
N LYS A 3 -3.72 -10.64 9.53
CA LYS A 3 -3.54 -9.32 10.15
C LYS A 3 -3.34 -8.21 9.11
N ILE A 4 -2.57 -8.49 8.08
CA ILE A 4 -2.29 -7.53 6.99
C ILE A 4 -3.56 -7.23 6.20
N SER A 5 -4.36 -8.24 5.87
CA SER A 5 -5.66 -8.06 5.20
C SER A 5 -6.59 -7.15 6.00
N ASN A 6 -6.65 -7.34 7.31
CA ASN A 6 -7.47 -6.51 8.19
C ASN A 6 -6.99 -5.05 8.24
N MET A 7 -5.68 -4.84 8.24
CA MET A 7 -5.10 -3.49 8.19
C MET A 7 -5.39 -2.80 6.85
N LEU A 8 -5.29 -3.51 5.74
CA LEU A 8 -5.64 -2.98 4.42
C LEU A 8 -7.14 -2.67 4.30
N ASN A 9 -8.01 -3.54 4.85
CA ASN A 9 -9.44 -3.29 4.91
C ASN A 9 -9.77 -2.05 5.76
N LEU A 10 -9.06 -1.84 6.87
CA LEU A 10 -9.20 -0.64 7.70
C LEU A 10 -8.88 0.62 6.88
N ILE A 11 -7.76 0.64 6.17
CA ILE A 11 -7.39 1.76 5.30
C ILE A 11 -8.46 1.97 4.23
N ARG A 12 -8.93 0.90 3.58
CA ARG A 12 -9.93 0.95 2.52
C ARG A 12 -11.24 1.60 3.00
N ILE A 13 -11.73 1.22 4.18
CA ILE A 13 -12.94 1.80 4.76
C ILE A 13 -12.73 3.29 5.06
N LEU A 14 -11.59 3.66 5.66
CA LEU A 14 -11.29 5.02 6.05
C LEU A 14 -10.99 5.97 4.87
N ARG A 15 -10.73 5.43 3.68
CA ARG A 15 -10.49 6.23 2.46
C ARG A 15 -11.69 7.05 2.01
N ASP A 16 -12.90 6.77 2.48
CA ASP A 16 -14.08 7.60 2.19
C ASP A 16 -14.00 9.00 2.84
N GLY A 17 -13.05 9.20 3.75
CA GLY A 17 -12.81 10.46 4.46
C GLY A 17 -13.86 10.79 5.51
N LYS A 18 -14.75 9.84 5.83
CA LYS A 18 -15.75 9.99 6.90
C LYS A 18 -15.20 9.50 8.23
N VAL A 19 -15.83 9.95 9.30
CA VAL A 19 -15.53 9.44 10.65
C VAL A 19 -16.27 8.13 10.85
N HIS A 20 -15.53 7.08 11.15
CA HIS A 20 -16.07 5.77 11.50
C HIS A 20 -15.80 5.48 12.96
N SER A 21 -16.83 5.11 13.72
CA SER A 21 -16.64 4.68 15.11
C SER A 21 -15.81 3.39 15.18
N ILE A 22 -15.07 3.22 16.27
CA ILE A 22 -14.23 2.02 16.47
C ILE A 22 -15.10 0.75 16.43
N ALA A 23 -16.29 0.79 17.04
CA ALA A 23 -17.23 -0.33 17.02
C ALA A 23 -17.69 -0.68 15.60
N SER A 24 -18.02 0.32 14.77
CA SER A 24 -18.41 0.09 13.37
C SER A 24 -17.26 -0.49 12.52
N LEU A 25 -16.03 -0.05 12.78
CA LEU A 25 -14.86 -0.61 12.12
C LEU A 25 -14.59 -2.05 12.55
N ALA A 26 -14.72 -2.33 13.85
CA ALA A 26 -14.55 -3.66 14.42
C ALA A 26 -15.57 -4.65 13.84
N GLU A 27 -16.83 -4.24 13.73
CA GLU A 27 -17.90 -5.03 13.11
C GLU A 27 -17.62 -5.34 11.62
N LYS A 28 -17.25 -4.30 10.84
CA LYS A 28 -17.01 -4.46 9.39
C LYS A 28 -15.79 -5.31 9.05
N ILE A 29 -14.80 -5.34 9.94
CA ILE A 29 -13.53 -6.09 9.74
C ILE A 29 -13.57 -7.42 10.49
N GLU A 30 -14.63 -7.67 11.30
CA GLU A 30 -14.79 -8.86 12.11
C GLU A 30 -13.65 -9.07 13.12
N VAL A 31 -13.30 -8.00 13.83
CA VAL A 31 -12.26 -8.00 14.87
C VAL A 31 -12.75 -7.25 16.10
N SER A 32 -12.01 -7.35 17.21
CA SER A 32 -12.34 -6.57 18.41
C SER A 32 -11.92 -5.11 18.29
N ASP A 33 -12.58 -4.23 19.06
CA ASP A 33 -12.20 -2.82 19.22
C ASP A 33 -10.71 -2.64 19.59
N ARG A 34 -10.20 -3.55 20.39
CA ARG A 34 -8.79 -3.59 20.78
C ARG A 34 -7.89 -3.79 19.57
N MET A 35 -8.27 -4.68 18.65
CA MET A 35 -7.52 -4.94 17.42
C MET A 35 -7.53 -3.73 16.50
N ILE A 36 -8.65 -3.02 16.39
CA ILE A 36 -8.73 -1.77 15.60
C ILE A 36 -7.73 -0.73 16.14
N ARG A 37 -7.64 -0.55 17.46
CA ARG A 37 -6.67 0.37 18.08
C ARG A 37 -5.22 -0.09 17.82
N GLN A 38 -4.97 -1.39 17.87
CA GLN A 38 -3.66 -1.95 17.59
C GLN A 38 -3.27 -1.73 16.13
N TYR A 39 -4.19 -1.97 15.18
CA TYR A 39 -3.95 -1.72 13.75
C TYR A 39 -3.66 -0.26 13.47
N LYS A 40 -4.39 0.67 14.13
CA LYS A 40 -4.10 2.09 14.03
C LYS A 40 -2.66 2.40 14.43
N LEU A 41 -2.21 1.91 15.59
CA LEU A 41 -0.84 2.12 16.08
C LEU A 41 0.21 1.59 15.10
N GLU A 42 0.01 0.40 14.57
CA GLU A 42 0.96 -0.22 13.63
C GLU A 42 0.98 0.52 12.28
N LEU A 43 -0.19 0.98 11.83
CA LEU A 43 -0.28 1.81 10.64
C LEU A 43 0.43 3.16 10.85
N GLU A 44 0.29 3.78 12.01
CA GLU A 44 1.02 5.01 12.35
C GLU A 44 2.54 4.80 12.39
N GLN A 45 3.00 3.68 12.94
CA GLN A 45 4.42 3.30 12.91
C GLN A 45 4.93 3.06 11.48
N ALA A 46 4.06 2.58 10.59
CA ALA A 46 4.35 2.45 9.16
C ALA A 46 4.25 3.78 8.39
N GLY A 47 3.95 4.90 9.08
CA GLY A 47 3.80 6.22 8.47
C GLY A 47 2.40 6.51 7.94
N ILE A 48 1.40 5.72 8.34
CA ILE A 48 -0.01 5.87 7.95
C ILE A 48 -0.78 6.56 9.10
N TYR A 49 -0.98 7.87 8.99
CA TYR A 49 -1.64 8.64 10.05
C TYR A 49 -3.16 8.56 9.94
N ILE A 50 -3.79 8.11 11.01
CA ILE A 50 -5.23 8.00 11.17
C ILE A 50 -5.67 8.98 12.26
N SER A 51 -6.44 9.99 11.88
CA SER A 51 -6.95 11.00 12.81
C SER A 51 -7.96 10.38 13.76
N SER A 52 -7.78 10.64 15.05
CA SER A 52 -8.72 10.27 16.12
C SER A 52 -9.61 11.46 16.45
N ILE A 53 -10.92 11.28 16.33
CA ILE A 53 -11.91 12.28 16.72
C ILE A 53 -12.58 11.83 18.01
N THR A 54 -12.56 12.70 19.02
CA THR A 54 -13.16 12.44 20.32
C THR A 54 -14.61 12.92 20.36
N GLY A 55 -15.41 12.37 21.28
CA GLY A 55 -16.81 12.78 21.54
C GLY A 55 -17.84 11.72 21.15
N LYS A 56 -19.12 12.07 21.28
CA LYS A 56 -20.26 11.17 21.06
C LYS A 56 -20.28 10.55 19.65
N TYR A 57 -19.79 11.28 18.66
CA TYR A 57 -19.68 10.84 17.27
C TYR A 57 -18.21 10.63 16.86
N GLY A 58 -17.37 10.34 17.84
CA GLY A 58 -15.96 10.14 17.65
C GLY A 58 -15.63 8.81 16.96
N GLY A 59 -14.40 8.72 16.49
CA GLY A 59 -13.90 7.56 15.80
C GLY A 59 -12.61 7.87 15.05
N TYR A 60 -12.38 7.10 14.03
CA TYR A 60 -11.21 7.24 13.16
C TYR A 60 -11.60 7.75 11.78
N LYS A 61 -10.76 8.57 11.19
CA LYS A 61 -10.82 8.96 9.79
C LYS A 61 -9.43 9.10 9.20
N ILE A 62 -9.31 8.89 7.91
CA ILE A 62 -8.18 9.37 7.12
C ILE A 62 -8.65 10.65 6.44
N GLU A 63 -7.89 11.73 6.58
CA GLU A 63 -8.22 12.95 5.85
C GLU A 63 -8.07 12.68 4.36
N LYS A 64 -9.11 13.02 3.59
CA LYS A 64 -8.97 13.07 2.13
C LYS A 64 -7.94 14.14 1.83
N GLN A 65 -6.73 13.71 1.57
CA GLN A 65 -5.82 14.61 0.90
C GLN A 65 -6.39 14.88 -0.48
N SER A 66 -6.45 16.16 -0.82
CA SER A 66 -6.88 16.61 -2.15
C SER A 66 -6.21 15.75 -3.21
N ASP A 67 -7.00 15.15 -4.05
CA ASP A 67 -6.66 14.14 -5.06
C ASP A 67 -5.66 14.60 -6.12
N PHE A 68 -4.89 15.61 -5.88
CA PHE A 68 -3.93 16.03 -6.87
C PHE A 68 -2.55 16.16 -6.25
N LEU A 69 -1.88 15.06 -6.28
CA LEU A 69 -0.46 14.97 -6.45
C LEU A 69 0.05 16.13 -7.29
N LYS A 70 0.61 17.08 -6.61
CA LYS A 70 1.66 17.86 -7.23
C LYS A 70 2.86 16.92 -7.36
N LEU A 71 2.82 16.05 -8.36
CA LEU A 71 4.01 15.41 -8.88
C LEU A 71 4.90 16.53 -9.43
N GLN A 72 5.65 17.16 -8.55
CA GLN A 72 6.54 18.27 -8.90
C GLN A 72 7.80 17.79 -9.62
N ASP A 73 7.89 16.49 -9.90
CA ASP A 73 9.07 15.87 -10.48
C ASP A 73 8.63 14.98 -11.67
N LYS A 74 8.96 15.43 -12.88
CA LYS A 74 8.63 14.70 -14.13
C LYS A 74 9.07 13.24 -14.10
N SER A 75 10.18 12.94 -13.44
CA SER A 75 10.71 11.58 -13.31
C SER A 75 9.77 10.65 -12.54
N LYS A 76 8.99 11.18 -11.62
CA LYS A 76 8.03 10.42 -10.83
C LYS A 76 6.72 10.15 -11.56
N GLU A 77 6.28 11.09 -12.41
CA GLU A 77 5.15 10.88 -13.31
C GLU A 77 5.43 9.75 -14.29
N GLU A 78 6.63 9.77 -14.89
CA GLU A 78 7.07 8.71 -15.80
C GLU A 78 7.11 7.35 -15.10
N MET A 79 7.67 7.28 -13.89
CA MET A 79 7.73 6.05 -13.10
C MET A 79 6.33 5.52 -12.77
N TYR A 80 5.40 6.40 -12.39
CA TYR A 80 4.01 6.01 -12.15
C TYR A 80 3.37 5.39 -13.39
N ILE A 81 3.52 6.05 -14.55
CA ILE A 81 2.95 5.57 -15.81
C ILE A 81 3.54 4.20 -16.17
N ILE A 82 4.86 4.06 -16.06
CA ILE A 82 5.56 2.81 -16.38
C ILE A 82 5.15 1.68 -15.43
N MET A 83 5.03 1.94 -14.12
CA MET A 83 4.55 0.94 -13.17
C MET A 83 3.12 0.54 -13.46
N LYS A 84 2.25 1.49 -13.81
CA LYS A 84 0.88 1.21 -14.21
C LYS A 84 0.80 0.32 -15.45
N GLU A 85 1.62 0.60 -16.46
CA GLU A 85 1.71 -0.25 -17.65
C GLU A 85 2.27 -1.64 -17.34
N ALA A 86 3.28 -1.72 -16.49
CA ALA A 86 3.86 -3.01 -16.08
C ALA A 86 2.84 -3.89 -15.36
N ILE A 87 1.99 -3.28 -14.51
CA ILE A 87 0.87 -3.99 -13.87
C ILE A 87 -0.12 -4.50 -14.91
N GLN A 88 -0.57 -3.64 -15.83
CA GLN A 88 -1.55 -4.02 -16.85
C GLN A 88 -1.04 -5.11 -17.78
N LYS A 89 0.23 -5.04 -18.15
CA LYS A 89 0.90 -6.00 -19.05
C LYS A 89 1.50 -7.19 -18.32
N LYS A 90 1.37 -7.26 -16.99
CA LYS A 90 1.96 -8.31 -16.14
C LYS A 90 3.46 -8.51 -16.38
N ARG A 91 4.21 -7.41 -16.52
CA ARG A 91 5.65 -7.45 -16.78
C ARG A 91 6.44 -7.27 -15.49
N LYS A 92 7.49 -8.06 -15.34
CA LYS A 92 8.43 -7.90 -14.24
C LYS A 92 9.19 -6.57 -14.37
N VAL A 93 9.54 -5.98 -13.24
CA VAL A 93 10.33 -4.76 -13.20
C VAL A 93 11.55 -4.96 -12.30
N LYS A 94 12.73 -4.68 -12.84
CA LYS A 94 13.94 -4.58 -12.03
C LYS A 94 14.01 -3.17 -11.46
N ILE A 95 14.17 -3.05 -10.15
CA ILE A 95 14.30 -1.77 -9.45
C ILE A 95 15.59 -1.70 -8.65
N LYS A 96 16.16 -0.51 -8.55
CA LYS A 96 17.18 -0.16 -7.58
C LYS A 96 16.52 0.66 -6.48
N PHE A 97 16.42 0.08 -5.30
CA PHE A 97 15.59 0.58 -4.21
C PHE A 97 16.43 0.96 -3.00
N LYS A 98 16.18 2.16 -2.47
CA LYS A 98 16.81 2.63 -1.23
C LYS A 98 15.97 2.17 -0.04
N SER A 99 16.46 1.18 0.66
CA SER A 99 15.83 0.67 1.89
C SER A 99 16.42 1.36 3.12
N VAL A 100 15.58 1.66 4.11
CA VAL A 100 16.00 2.27 5.37
C VAL A 100 17.01 1.39 6.12
N ASN A 101 16.82 0.06 6.07
CA ASN A 101 17.61 -0.89 6.86
C ASN A 101 18.75 -1.56 6.08
N SER A 102 18.67 -1.63 4.76
CA SER A 102 19.59 -2.42 3.93
C SER A 102 20.37 -1.59 2.92
N GLY A 103 20.23 -0.25 2.96
CA GLY A 103 20.85 0.62 1.97
C GLY A 103 20.24 0.43 0.57
N ILE A 104 21.07 0.63 -0.46
CA ILE A 104 20.64 0.49 -1.86
C ILE A 104 20.74 -0.98 -2.27
N THR A 105 19.64 -1.53 -2.77
CA THR A 105 19.54 -2.93 -3.23
C THR A 105 18.87 -3.01 -4.59
N GLU A 106 19.31 -3.95 -5.43
CA GLU A 106 18.61 -4.31 -6.65
C GLU A 106 17.59 -5.40 -6.38
N ARG A 107 16.42 -5.28 -6.99
CA ARG A 107 15.31 -6.23 -6.81
C ARG A 107 14.55 -6.41 -8.09
N ILE A 108 14.07 -7.63 -8.33
CA ILE A 108 13.06 -7.92 -9.34
C ILE A 108 11.73 -8.01 -8.61
N ILE A 109 10.76 -7.26 -9.11
CA ILE A 109 9.42 -7.20 -8.55
C ILE A 109 8.37 -7.53 -9.60
N HIS A 110 7.28 -8.15 -9.15
CA HIS A 110 6.07 -8.37 -9.93
C HIS A 110 5.03 -7.36 -9.43
N PRO A 111 4.89 -6.21 -10.10
CA PRO A 111 3.99 -5.15 -9.62
C PRO A 111 2.54 -5.58 -9.73
N ALA A 112 1.78 -5.42 -8.66
CA ALA A 112 0.38 -5.83 -8.56
C ALA A 112 -0.57 -4.64 -8.48
N GLU A 113 -0.29 -3.65 -7.66
CA GLU A 113 -1.16 -2.51 -7.45
C GLU A 113 -0.36 -1.24 -7.14
N LEU A 114 -0.87 -0.10 -7.65
CA LEU A 114 -0.41 1.25 -7.30
C LEU A 114 -1.46 1.93 -6.43
N PHE A 115 -1.01 2.52 -5.34
CA PHE A 115 -1.88 3.33 -4.49
C PHE A 115 -1.15 4.54 -3.93
N CYS A 116 -1.91 5.60 -3.69
CA CYS A 116 -1.41 6.80 -3.06
C CYS A 116 -1.78 6.82 -1.58
N TYR A 117 -0.80 7.15 -0.76
CA TYR A 117 -1.01 7.32 0.66
C TYR A 117 -0.20 8.52 1.16
N ILE A 118 -0.87 9.49 1.81
CA ILE A 118 -0.28 10.74 2.32
C ILE A 118 0.70 11.37 1.30
N ASP A 119 0.19 11.75 0.13
CA ASP A 119 0.95 12.35 -0.98
C ASP A 119 2.17 11.54 -1.46
N LYS A 120 2.21 10.24 -1.15
CA LYS A 120 3.25 9.34 -1.58
C LYS A 120 2.67 8.16 -2.33
N TRP A 121 3.27 7.87 -3.47
CA TRP A 121 2.90 6.70 -4.25
C TRP A 121 3.68 5.47 -3.80
N PHE A 122 2.96 4.37 -3.72
CA PHE A 122 3.51 3.05 -3.42
C PHE A 122 3.09 2.06 -4.50
N VAL A 123 3.96 1.09 -4.76
CA VAL A 123 3.62 -0.10 -5.51
C VAL A 123 3.66 -1.30 -4.58
N ALA A 124 2.54 -2.04 -4.52
CA ALA A 124 2.50 -3.37 -3.94
C ALA A 124 3.00 -4.35 -4.99
N ALA A 125 4.00 -5.13 -4.65
CA ALA A 125 4.62 -6.05 -5.58
C ALA A 125 5.17 -7.29 -4.86
N PHE A 126 5.12 -8.44 -5.54
CA PHE A 126 5.88 -9.60 -5.10
C PHE A 126 7.37 -9.35 -5.37
N CYS A 127 8.19 -9.54 -4.35
CA CYS A 127 9.63 -9.34 -4.41
C CYS A 127 10.34 -10.69 -4.49
N GLU A 128 10.97 -10.99 -5.63
CA GLU A 128 11.67 -12.28 -5.81
C GLU A 128 12.79 -12.48 -4.76
N LEU A 129 13.52 -11.42 -4.40
CA LEU A 129 14.61 -11.50 -3.43
C LEU A 129 14.13 -11.92 -2.03
N ARG A 130 12.90 -11.56 -1.64
CA ARG A 130 12.34 -11.85 -0.32
C ARG A 130 11.28 -12.94 -0.35
N ASN A 131 10.85 -13.33 -1.54
CA ASN A 131 9.80 -14.31 -1.78
C ASN A 131 8.49 -13.96 -1.01
N GLU A 132 8.16 -12.67 -0.98
CA GLU A 132 6.98 -12.14 -0.30
C GLU A 132 6.49 -10.87 -0.98
N ILE A 133 5.22 -10.50 -0.73
CA ILE A 133 4.66 -9.22 -1.19
C ILE A 133 5.16 -8.11 -0.28
N ARG A 134 5.65 -7.05 -0.91
CA ARG A 134 6.17 -5.87 -0.24
C ARG A 134 5.64 -4.58 -0.85
N LEU A 135 5.66 -3.53 -0.05
CA LEU A 135 5.36 -2.17 -0.47
C LEU A 135 6.65 -1.44 -0.79
N PHE A 136 6.72 -0.87 -1.98
CA PHE A 136 7.82 -0.04 -2.42
C PHE A 136 7.31 1.37 -2.65
N LYS A 137 7.86 2.32 -1.91
CA LYS A 137 7.56 3.73 -2.12
C LYS A 137 8.25 4.19 -3.39
N LEU A 138 7.52 4.79 -4.33
CA LEU A 138 8.09 5.19 -5.62
C LEU A 138 9.24 6.19 -5.46
N ASN A 139 9.18 7.05 -4.44
CA ASN A 139 10.24 8.03 -4.19
C ASN A 139 11.59 7.40 -3.78
N ASP A 140 11.56 6.16 -3.28
CA ASP A 140 12.77 5.44 -2.85
C ASP A 140 13.29 4.50 -3.93
N ILE A 141 12.62 4.42 -5.10
CA ILE A 141 13.11 3.76 -6.30
C ILE A 141 14.02 4.74 -7.03
N LEU A 142 15.30 4.40 -7.12
CA LEU A 142 16.33 5.24 -7.75
C LEU A 142 16.42 5.00 -9.25
N GLU A 143 16.30 3.76 -9.67
CA GLU A 143 16.35 3.31 -11.05
C GLU A 143 15.34 2.19 -11.27
N TYR A 144 14.81 2.07 -12.47
CA TYR A 144 13.92 0.99 -12.85
C TYR A 144 14.14 0.56 -14.30
N LYS A 145 13.87 -0.70 -14.58
CA LYS A 145 13.87 -1.28 -15.92
C LYS A 145 12.75 -2.31 -16.03
N VAL A 146 11.83 -2.09 -16.97
CA VAL A 146 10.82 -3.10 -17.31
C VAL A 146 11.52 -4.23 -18.07
N LEU A 147 11.34 -5.46 -17.59
CA LEU A 147 11.94 -6.65 -18.21
C LEU A 147 11.02 -7.21 -19.30
N ASP A 148 11.58 -7.95 -20.24
CA ASP A 148 10.80 -8.68 -21.25
C ASP A 148 10.23 -10.01 -20.70
N GLU A 149 10.23 -10.15 -19.39
CA GLU A 149 9.68 -11.27 -18.66
C GLU A 149 8.29 -10.94 -18.13
N TYR A 150 7.36 -11.88 -18.31
CA TYR A 150 6.01 -11.80 -17.78
C TYR A 150 5.95 -12.62 -16.49
N PHE A 151 5.04 -12.23 -15.60
CA PHE A 151 4.70 -13.04 -14.44
C PHE A 151 3.25 -13.49 -14.54
N GLU A 152 2.99 -14.71 -14.15
CA GLU A 152 1.64 -15.18 -13.91
C GLU A 152 1.25 -14.84 -12.48
N ILE A 153 0.01 -14.43 -12.28
CA ILE A 153 -0.57 -14.32 -10.96
C ILE A 153 -0.82 -15.77 -10.53
N CYS A 154 0.20 -16.39 -9.94
CA CYS A 154 -0.02 -17.66 -9.26
C CYS A 154 -0.88 -17.37 -8.05
N ASP A 155 -2.10 -17.91 -8.04
CA ASP A 155 -3.13 -17.69 -7.01
C ASP A 155 -2.63 -17.90 -5.57
N ASN A 156 -1.53 -18.61 -5.39
CA ASN A 156 -0.94 -18.87 -4.08
C ASN A 156 -0.10 -17.73 -3.48
N ASN A 157 0.32 -16.72 -4.26
CA ASN A 157 1.19 -15.64 -3.78
C ASN A 157 0.53 -14.25 -3.80
N ILE A 158 -0.51 -14.07 -4.59
CA ILE A 158 -1.24 -12.81 -4.71
C ILE A 158 -2.68 -12.95 -4.21
N SER A 159 -3.23 -14.17 -4.13
CA SER A 159 -4.53 -14.45 -3.54
C SER A 159 -4.63 -13.90 -2.10
N GLY A 160 -3.52 -13.85 -1.37
CA GLY A 160 -3.48 -13.18 -0.08
C GLY A 160 -3.78 -11.67 -0.13
N ILE A 161 -3.70 -11.03 -1.30
CA ILE A 161 -4.12 -9.63 -1.49
C ILE A 161 -5.52 -9.56 -2.08
N TYR A 162 -5.90 -10.46 -2.99
CA TYR A 162 -7.15 -10.37 -3.74
C TYR A 162 -8.29 -11.21 -3.17
N ASP A 163 -8.02 -12.32 -2.49
CA ASP A 163 -9.05 -13.10 -1.78
C ASP A 163 -9.54 -12.42 -0.49
N ASN A 164 -8.95 -11.29 -0.15
CA ASN A 164 -9.27 -10.50 1.04
C ASN A 164 -9.47 -9.00 0.73
N ILE A 165 -9.69 -8.63 -0.53
CA ILE A 165 -10.10 -7.28 -0.94
C ILE A 165 -11.61 -7.22 -1.14
#